data_aa2d8007cc6771ec0dc3c7de156f591b
#
_entry.id   aa2d8007cc6771ec0dc3c7de156f591b
#
_cell.length_a   1.000
_cell.length_b   1.000
_cell.length_c   1.000
_cell.angle_alpha   90.00
_cell.angle_beta   90.00
_cell.angle_gamma   90.00
#
_symmetry.space_group_name_H-M   'P 1'
#
loop_
_entity.id
_entity.type
_entity.pdbx_description
1 polymer ?
#
loop_
_entity_poly.entity_id
_entity_poly.type
_entity_poly.pdbx_seq_one_letter_code
_entity_poly.pdbx_strand_id
1 'polypeptide(L)'
;MFKTDREQALAKAAVAQMGECEVIPTPENFELFYAFASGEHPAVSQVIAAMIAHKTPFTPEILSDLRLRCLSGARAARSMDTVGTGMSKVIDSVMTRLEATTRHATAYTDTLSAASGELDASQSPDDMRKLVEDLIAATKAMESRTRSLEGELQKSSEQVSELRGKLDDVRKESLTDPLTNIANRKAFDAAMESAMLAQAEGETVALMMCDIDHFKKFNDSWGHQTGDQVLRLVASCLSDNLKGRDTAARYGGEEFGVILRGTDLANAINVADQIRLAVQGRKLVKKSTGDVLGTITISIGVSQFTPGDTVEAVIRRADACLYGAKQNGRNMVLGENDARMAKLESSAA
;
A
#
# COMPACT_ATOMS: atom_id res chain seq x y z
N MET A 1 -16.34 -20.08 -25.04
CA MET A 1 -17.11 -21.17 -24.41
C MET A 1 -16.31 -21.92 -23.33
N PHE A 2 -15.03 -22.23 -23.54
CA PHE A 2 -14.23 -23.02 -22.58
C PHE A 2 -13.76 -22.30 -21.30
N LYS A 3 -13.68 -20.96 -21.25
CA LYS A 3 -13.31 -20.22 -20.04
C LYS A 3 -14.40 -20.23 -18.98
N THR A 4 -15.65 -20.16 -19.38
CA THR A 4 -16.82 -20.08 -18.50
C THR A 4 -17.07 -21.38 -17.73
N ASP A 5 -16.85 -22.55 -18.33
CA ASP A 5 -17.10 -23.85 -17.69
C ASP A 5 -16.04 -24.16 -16.62
N ARG A 6 -14.78 -23.77 -16.83
CA ARG A 6 -13.70 -23.92 -15.84
C ARG A 6 -13.94 -23.01 -14.63
N GLU A 7 -14.31 -21.76 -14.85
CA GLU A 7 -14.59 -20.80 -13.79
C GLU A 7 -15.79 -21.22 -12.93
N GLN A 8 -16.85 -21.77 -13.56
CA GLN A 8 -17.99 -22.32 -12.84
C GLN A 8 -17.62 -23.57 -12.01
N ALA A 9 -16.76 -24.44 -12.53
CA ALA A 9 -16.29 -25.61 -11.82
C ALA A 9 -15.45 -25.20 -10.59
N LEU A 10 -14.56 -24.22 -10.73
CA LEU A 10 -13.74 -23.67 -9.65
C LEU A 10 -14.61 -22.99 -8.57
N ALA A 11 -15.62 -22.22 -8.98
CA ALA A 11 -16.55 -21.62 -8.04
C ALA A 11 -17.33 -22.66 -7.22
N LYS A 12 -17.80 -23.73 -7.87
CA LYS A 12 -18.48 -24.85 -7.18
C LYS A 12 -17.53 -25.58 -6.23
N ALA A 13 -16.29 -25.82 -6.64
CA ALA A 13 -15.27 -26.43 -5.79
C ALA A 13 -14.94 -25.57 -4.56
N ALA A 14 -14.81 -24.26 -4.71
CA ALA A 14 -14.58 -23.33 -3.61
C ALA A 14 -15.72 -23.37 -2.57
N VAL A 15 -16.99 -23.32 -3.04
CA VAL A 15 -18.15 -23.39 -2.14
C VAL A 15 -18.25 -24.76 -1.43
N ALA A 16 -17.96 -25.87 -2.13
CA ALA A 16 -17.95 -27.19 -1.53
C ALA A 16 -16.92 -27.31 -0.42
N GLN A 17 -15.69 -26.82 -0.67
CA GLN A 17 -14.60 -26.81 0.32
C GLN A 17 -14.90 -25.92 1.54
N MET A 18 -15.55 -24.76 1.30
CA MET A 18 -16.03 -23.92 2.42
C MET A 18 -17.03 -24.67 3.31
N GLY A 19 -17.94 -25.44 2.71
CA GLY A 19 -18.87 -26.29 3.46
C GLY A 19 -18.18 -27.39 4.26
N GLU A 20 -17.18 -28.06 3.68
CA GLU A 20 -16.36 -29.08 4.37
C GLU A 20 -15.55 -28.50 5.54
N CYS A 21 -15.14 -27.23 5.43
CA CYS A 21 -14.37 -26.52 6.46
C CYS A 21 -15.24 -25.73 7.44
N GLU A 22 -16.57 -25.84 7.38
CA GLU A 22 -17.53 -25.09 8.21
C GLU A 22 -17.36 -23.57 8.13
N VAL A 23 -16.92 -23.05 6.97
CA VAL A 23 -16.70 -21.62 6.72
C VAL A 23 -17.93 -20.99 6.07
N ILE A 24 -18.43 -19.90 6.65
CA ILE A 24 -19.57 -19.15 6.12
C ILE A 24 -19.21 -18.57 4.74
N PRO A 25 -20.03 -18.77 3.69
CA PRO A 25 -19.75 -18.31 2.34
C PRO A 25 -20.01 -16.79 2.16
N THR A 26 -19.20 -15.96 2.82
CA THR A 26 -19.13 -14.53 2.56
C THR A 26 -18.32 -14.25 1.28
N PRO A 27 -18.51 -13.12 0.59
CA PRO A 27 -17.72 -12.78 -0.59
C PRO A 27 -16.20 -12.83 -0.34
N GLU A 28 -15.78 -12.40 0.84
CA GLU A 28 -14.38 -12.37 1.23
C GLU A 28 -13.80 -13.78 1.50
N ASN A 29 -14.57 -14.68 2.09
CA ASN A 29 -14.16 -16.06 2.29
C ASN A 29 -14.19 -16.84 0.97
N PHE A 30 -15.15 -16.53 0.11
CA PHE A 30 -15.20 -17.10 -1.23
C PHE A 30 -13.97 -16.76 -2.05
N GLU A 31 -13.47 -15.52 -2.02
CA GLU A 31 -12.23 -15.11 -2.72
C GLU A 31 -11.04 -15.95 -2.27
N LEU A 32 -10.90 -16.22 -0.96
CA LEU A 32 -9.82 -17.03 -0.39
C LEU A 32 -9.89 -18.49 -0.86
N PHE A 33 -11.07 -19.11 -0.79
CA PHE A 33 -11.26 -20.51 -1.19
C PHE A 33 -11.28 -20.69 -2.70
N TYR A 34 -11.68 -19.69 -3.46
CA TYR A 34 -11.53 -19.67 -4.92
C TYR A 34 -10.05 -19.61 -5.33
N ALA A 35 -9.24 -18.78 -4.67
CA ALA A 35 -7.79 -18.72 -4.87
C ALA A 35 -7.11 -20.06 -4.53
N PHE A 36 -7.59 -20.77 -3.50
CA PHE A 36 -7.16 -22.11 -3.16
C PHE A 36 -7.55 -23.13 -4.24
N ALA A 37 -8.79 -23.16 -4.68
CA ALA A 37 -9.30 -24.09 -5.70
C ALA A 37 -8.65 -23.86 -7.07
N SER A 38 -8.34 -22.62 -7.43
CA SER A 38 -7.69 -22.28 -8.71
C SER A 38 -6.20 -22.66 -8.75
N GLY A 39 -5.54 -22.77 -7.58
CA GLY A 39 -4.09 -22.99 -7.47
C GLY A 39 -3.24 -21.80 -7.93
N GLU A 40 -3.86 -20.66 -8.27
CA GLU A 40 -3.14 -19.47 -8.75
C GLU A 40 -2.30 -18.79 -7.69
N HIS A 41 -2.53 -19.12 -6.41
CA HIS A 41 -1.85 -18.55 -5.26
C HIS A 41 -1.17 -19.63 -4.40
N PRO A 42 0.09 -20.01 -4.69
CA PRO A 42 0.77 -21.09 -3.99
C PRO A 42 0.83 -20.90 -2.47
N ALA A 43 1.01 -19.66 -1.99
CA ALA A 43 1.04 -19.35 -0.57
C ALA A 43 -0.32 -19.62 0.12
N VAL A 44 -1.43 -19.24 -0.51
CA VAL A 44 -2.79 -19.55 -0.03
C VAL A 44 -3.00 -21.06 -0.02
N SER A 45 -2.63 -21.73 -1.11
CA SER A 45 -2.83 -23.16 -1.30
C SER A 45 -2.08 -23.99 -0.24
N GLN A 46 -0.83 -23.63 0.05
CA GLN A 46 -0.02 -24.31 1.07
C GLN A 46 -0.62 -24.16 2.47
N VAL A 47 -1.04 -22.96 2.86
CA VAL A 47 -1.55 -22.71 4.22
C VAL A 47 -2.91 -23.34 4.40
N ILE A 48 -3.85 -23.20 3.46
CA ILE A 48 -5.18 -23.81 3.55
C ILE A 48 -5.07 -25.33 3.53
N ALA A 49 -4.22 -25.92 2.66
CA ALA A 49 -4.00 -27.36 2.65
C ALA A 49 -3.44 -27.89 3.97
N ALA A 50 -2.47 -27.17 4.56
CA ALA A 50 -1.93 -27.52 5.87
C ALA A 50 -3.01 -27.47 6.98
N MET A 51 -3.85 -26.43 7.00
CA MET A 51 -4.94 -26.30 7.96
C MET A 51 -5.96 -27.42 7.83
N ILE A 52 -6.33 -27.79 6.61
CA ILE A 52 -7.23 -28.94 6.34
C ILE A 52 -6.58 -30.24 6.84
N ALA A 53 -5.30 -30.48 6.51
CA ALA A 53 -4.56 -31.68 6.90
C ALA A 53 -4.46 -31.83 8.44
N HIS A 54 -4.25 -30.71 9.14
CA HIS A 54 -4.14 -30.70 10.61
C HIS A 54 -5.48 -30.49 11.33
N LYS A 55 -6.61 -30.44 10.60
CA LYS A 55 -7.95 -30.17 11.13
C LYS A 55 -8.00 -28.91 12.00
N THR A 56 -7.23 -27.88 11.63
CA THR A 56 -7.21 -26.59 12.32
C THR A 56 -8.49 -25.82 11.99
N PRO A 57 -9.26 -25.32 12.98
CA PRO A 57 -10.50 -24.60 12.71
C PRO A 57 -10.24 -23.26 11.98
N PHE A 58 -11.08 -22.94 11.01
CA PHE A 58 -11.04 -21.67 10.28
C PHE A 58 -11.80 -20.58 11.03
N THR A 59 -11.15 -19.99 12.06
CA THR A 59 -11.77 -18.88 12.79
C THR A 59 -11.79 -17.58 11.95
N PRO A 60 -12.70 -16.63 12.25
CA PRO A 60 -12.75 -15.35 11.55
C PRO A 60 -11.42 -14.60 11.57
N GLU A 61 -10.64 -14.70 12.66
CA GLU A 61 -9.33 -14.07 12.81
C GLU A 61 -8.31 -14.69 11.84
N ILE A 62 -8.27 -16.02 11.77
CA ILE A 62 -7.37 -16.76 10.88
C ILE A 62 -7.72 -16.45 9.41
N LEU A 63 -9.00 -16.43 9.07
CA LEU A 63 -9.45 -16.09 7.71
C LEU A 63 -9.10 -14.64 7.34
N SER A 64 -9.20 -13.71 8.28
CA SER A 64 -8.81 -12.33 8.10
C SER A 64 -7.30 -12.18 7.88
N ASP A 65 -6.49 -12.86 8.69
CA ASP A 65 -5.02 -12.87 8.59
C ASP A 65 -4.55 -13.48 7.26
N LEU A 66 -5.14 -14.61 6.85
CA LEU A 66 -4.86 -15.23 5.55
C LEU A 66 -5.17 -14.31 4.37
N ARG A 67 -6.27 -13.59 4.41
CA ARG A 67 -6.61 -12.60 3.37
C ARG A 67 -5.59 -11.47 3.31
N LEU A 68 -5.24 -10.91 4.46
CA LEU A 68 -4.26 -9.82 4.54
C LEU A 68 -2.88 -10.26 4.01
N ARG A 69 -2.40 -11.43 4.42
CA ARG A 69 -1.06 -11.91 4.03
C ARG A 69 -0.99 -12.42 2.59
N CYS A 70 -2.03 -13.09 2.11
CA CYS A 70 -1.96 -13.86 0.88
C CYS A 70 -2.64 -13.18 -0.32
N LEU A 71 -3.72 -12.42 -0.12
CA LEU A 71 -4.50 -11.84 -1.23
C LEU A 71 -4.27 -10.35 -1.46
N SER A 72 -3.92 -9.57 -0.44
CA SER A 72 -3.67 -8.13 -0.61
C SER A 72 -2.50 -7.86 -1.56
N GLY A 73 -1.40 -8.62 -1.44
CA GLY A 73 -0.25 -8.53 -2.33
C GLY A 73 -0.56 -8.92 -3.78
N ALA A 74 -1.38 -9.96 -3.98
CA ALA A 74 -1.76 -10.42 -5.30
C ALA A 74 -2.73 -9.46 -6.02
N ARG A 75 -3.62 -8.80 -5.29
CA ARG A 75 -4.52 -7.78 -5.83
C ARG A 75 -3.76 -6.55 -6.28
N ALA A 76 -2.82 -6.07 -5.45
CA ALA A 76 -1.93 -4.97 -5.80
C ALA A 76 -1.04 -5.30 -7.01
N ALA A 77 -0.49 -6.53 -7.08
CA ALA A 77 0.32 -6.97 -8.21
C ALA A 77 -0.48 -7.02 -9.52
N ARG A 78 -1.72 -7.54 -9.52
CA ARG A 78 -2.61 -7.54 -10.71
C ARG A 78 -2.99 -6.12 -11.14
N SER A 79 -3.27 -5.24 -10.20
CA SER A 79 -3.58 -3.84 -10.52
C SER A 79 -2.36 -3.12 -11.10
N MET A 80 -1.16 -3.37 -10.58
CA MET A 80 0.09 -2.85 -11.14
C MET A 80 0.35 -3.38 -12.56
N ASP A 81 0.13 -4.67 -12.82
CA ASP A 81 0.27 -5.27 -14.15
C ASP A 81 -0.73 -4.66 -15.14
N THR A 82 -1.98 -4.47 -14.72
CA THR A 82 -3.02 -3.83 -15.53
C THR A 82 -2.65 -2.40 -15.89
N VAL A 83 -2.13 -1.63 -14.95
CA VAL A 83 -1.69 -0.25 -15.18
C VAL A 83 -0.43 -0.24 -16.06
N GLY A 84 0.54 -1.12 -15.82
CA GLY A 84 1.75 -1.27 -16.64
C GLY A 84 1.40 -1.59 -18.09
N THR A 85 0.51 -2.56 -18.32
CA THR A 85 0.03 -2.92 -19.64
C THR A 85 -0.75 -1.76 -20.31
N GLY A 86 -1.56 -1.03 -19.54
CA GLY A 86 -2.27 0.16 -20.02
C GLY A 86 -1.31 1.26 -20.47
N MET A 87 -0.27 1.52 -19.68
CA MET A 87 0.74 2.54 -19.96
C MET A 87 1.58 2.19 -21.20
N SER A 88 1.99 0.91 -21.35
CA SER A 88 2.66 0.42 -22.55
C SER A 88 1.84 0.65 -23.81
N LYS A 89 0.54 0.34 -23.79
CA LYS A 89 -0.37 0.56 -24.92
C LYS A 89 -0.49 2.04 -25.30
N VAL A 90 -0.53 2.94 -24.32
CA VAL A 90 -0.58 4.39 -24.59
C VAL A 90 0.72 4.84 -25.25
N ILE A 91 1.87 4.41 -24.75
CA ILE A 91 3.19 4.74 -25.30
C ILE A 91 3.29 4.21 -26.74
N ASP A 92 2.95 2.95 -27.00
CA ASP A 92 3.00 2.35 -28.35
C ASP A 92 2.09 3.12 -29.32
N SER A 93 0.89 3.52 -28.86
CA SER A 93 -0.03 4.33 -29.67
C SER A 93 0.57 5.69 -30.00
N VAL A 94 1.17 6.38 -29.04
CA VAL A 94 1.82 7.68 -29.25
C VAL A 94 3.00 7.55 -30.22
N MET A 95 3.85 6.52 -30.06
CA MET A 95 5.00 6.28 -30.93
C MET A 95 4.56 6.04 -32.38
N THR A 96 3.58 5.16 -32.61
CA THR A 96 3.03 4.87 -33.95
C THR A 96 2.51 6.12 -34.63
N ARG A 97 1.85 7.02 -33.88
CA ARG A 97 1.28 8.26 -34.39
C ARG A 97 2.36 9.30 -34.69
N LEU A 98 3.39 9.40 -33.87
CA LEU A 98 4.55 10.27 -34.11
C LEU A 98 5.27 9.84 -35.39
N GLU A 99 5.49 8.53 -35.60
CA GLU A 99 6.08 8.02 -36.83
C GLU A 99 5.24 8.35 -38.08
N ALA A 100 3.90 8.21 -37.96
CA ALA A 100 3.00 8.62 -39.05
C ALA A 100 3.07 10.11 -39.33
N THR A 101 3.13 10.95 -38.30
CA THR A 101 3.24 12.41 -38.43
C THR A 101 4.57 12.81 -39.06
N THR A 102 5.68 12.17 -38.66
CA THR A 102 7.00 12.40 -39.23
C THR A 102 7.00 12.09 -40.74
N ARG A 103 6.42 10.96 -41.13
CA ARG A 103 6.29 10.60 -42.55
C ARG A 103 5.48 11.65 -43.34
N HIS A 104 4.38 12.16 -42.77
CA HIS A 104 3.56 13.19 -43.41
C HIS A 104 4.29 14.53 -43.49
N ALA A 105 5.05 14.90 -42.44
CA ALA A 105 5.85 16.10 -42.45
C ALA A 105 6.96 16.05 -43.53
N THR A 106 7.62 14.90 -43.67
CA THR A 106 8.60 14.67 -44.74
C THR A 106 7.96 14.82 -46.13
N ALA A 107 6.83 14.13 -46.37
CA ALA A 107 6.11 14.24 -47.65
C ALA A 107 5.66 15.70 -47.95
N TYR A 108 5.26 16.44 -46.94
CA TYR A 108 4.94 17.87 -47.10
C TYR A 108 6.17 18.70 -47.46
N THR A 109 7.31 18.45 -46.83
CA THR A 109 8.59 19.12 -47.15
C THR A 109 9.04 18.80 -48.58
N ASP A 110 8.89 17.56 -49.02
CA ASP A 110 9.20 17.14 -50.41
C ASP A 110 8.30 17.88 -51.42
N THR A 111 7.00 18.00 -51.12
CA THR A 111 6.05 18.77 -51.94
C THR A 111 6.46 20.24 -52.03
N LEU A 112 6.85 20.86 -50.90
CA LEU A 112 7.33 22.24 -50.88
C LEU A 112 8.63 22.43 -51.70
N SER A 113 9.55 21.47 -51.60
CA SER A 113 10.83 21.51 -52.33
C SER A 113 10.62 21.33 -53.82
N ALA A 114 9.73 20.44 -54.25
CA ALA A 114 9.34 20.27 -55.65
C ALA A 114 8.69 21.55 -56.21
N ALA A 115 7.74 22.10 -55.44
CA ALA A 115 7.07 23.34 -55.81
C ALA A 115 8.04 24.56 -55.95
N SER A 116 9.06 24.62 -55.10
CA SER A 116 10.11 25.66 -55.20
C SER A 116 10.94 25.49 -56.47
N GLY A 117 11.28 24.25 -56.85
CA GLY A 117 12.00 23.98 -58.09
C GLY A 117 11.16 24.27 -59.35
N GLU A 118 9.85 24.00 -59.32
CA GLU A 118 8.93 24.30 -60.42
C GLU A 118 8.66 25.82 -60.56
N LEU A 119 8.69 26.57 -59.45
CA LEU A 119 8.53 28.01 -59.45
C LEU A 119 9.66 28.72 -60.24
N ASP A 120 10.89 28.20 -60.10
CA ASP A 120 12.05 28.70 -60.81
C ASP A 120 12.01 28.37 -62.31
N ALA A 121 11.28 27.35 -62.72
CA ALA A 121 11.20 26.87 -64.11
C ALA A 121 9.93 27.34 -64.87
N SER A 122 8.87 27.77 -64.14
CA SER A 122 7.56 28.06 -64.73
C SER A 122 7.54 29.44 -65.44
N GLN A 123 7.13 29.48 -66.72
CA GLN A 123 6.96 30.67 -67.48
C GLN A 123 5.48 31.00 -67.81
N SER A 124 4.54 30.18 -67.40
CA SER A 124 3.10 30.33 -67.62
C SER A 124 2.33 30.78 -66.41
N PRO A 125 1.45 31.81 -66.47
CA PRO A 125 0.58 32.19 -65.34
C PRO A 125 -0.38 31.08 -64.87
N ASP A 126 -0.80 30.18 -65.74
CA ASP A 126 -1.74 29.09 -65.42
C ASP A 126 -1.02 27.98 -64.64
N ASP A 127 0.24 27.66 -64.97
CA ASP A 127 1.05 26.69 -64.23
C ASP A 127 1.34 27.20 -62.83
N MET A 128 1.64 28.50 -62.67
CA MET A 128 1.87 29.12 -61.37
C MET A 128 0.61 29.11 -60.50
N ARG A 129 -0.56 29.32 -61.07
CA ARG A 129 -1.84 29.27 -60.36
C ARG A 129 -2.14 27.85 -59.85
N LYS A 130 -1.94 26.82 -60.65
CA LYS A 130 -2.10 25.43 -60.30
C LYS A 130 -1.15 25.03 -59.16
N LEU A 131 0.12 25.44 -59.24
CA LEU A 131 1.11 25.17 -58.22
C LEU A 131 0.71 25.78 -56.86
N VAL A 132 0.20 27.01 -56.86
CA VAL A 132 -0.32 27.68 -55.66
C VAL A 132 -1.54 26.93 -55.08
N GLU A 133 -2.46 26.48 -55.94
CA GLU A 133 -3.63 25.70 -55.50
C GLU A 133 -3.21 24.37 -54.85
N ASP A 134 -2.22 23.67 -55.40
CA ASP A 134 -1.68 22.41 -54.85
C ASP A 134 -0.96 22.64 -53.51
N LEU A 135 -0.20 23.73 -53.38
CA LEU A 135 0.44 24.12 -52.13
C LEU A 135 -0.58 24.45 -51.01
N ILE A 136 -1.63 25.19 -51.39
CA ILE A 136 -2.72 25.52 -50.44
C ILE A 136 -3.40 24.22 -49.97
N ALA A 137 -3.67 23.28 -50.89
CA ALA A 137 -4.28 21.99 -50.54
C ALA A 137 -3.37 21.17 -49.61
N ALA A 138 -2.07 21.06 -49.89
CA ALA A 138 -1.09 20.38 -49.07
C ALA A 138 -0.97 20.99 -47.66
N THR A 139 -0.95 22.32 -47.58
CA THR A 139 -0.88 23.04 -46.31
C THR A 139 -2.13 22.81 -45.45
N LYS A 140 -3.34 22.88 -46.04
CA LYS A 140 -4.58 22.59 -45.33
C LYS A 140 -4.65 21.15 -44.86
N ALA A 141 -4.14 20.19 -45.63
CA ALA A 141 -4.07 18.79 -45.25
C ALA A 141 -3.12 18.61 -44.07
N MET A 142 -1.96 19.28 -44.06
CA MET A 142 -1.01 19.21 -42.94
C MET A 142 -1.56 19.86 -41.67
N GLU A 143 -2.23 21.03 -41.79
CA GLU A 143 -2.88 21.70 -40.68
C GLU A 143 -3.96 20.80 -40.02
N SER A 144 -4.81 20.18 -40.84
CA SER A 144 -5.85 19.26 -40.34
C SER A 144 -5.24 18.06 -39.58
N ARG A 145 -4.14 17.49 -40.08
CA ARG A 145 -3.42 16.39 -39.42
C ARG A 145 -2.77 16.81 -38.12
N THR A 146 -2.16 17.99 -38.09
CA THR A 146 -1.56 18.55 -36.87
C THR A 146 -2.61 18.74 -35.77
N ARG A 147 -3.76 19.32 -36.11
CA ARG A 147 -4.89 19.44 -35.15
C ARG A 147 -5.40 18.08 -34.65
N SER A 148 -5.49 17.08 -35.51
CA SER A 148 -5.87 15.73 -35.11
C SER A 148 -4.85 15.15 -34.12
N LEU A 149 -3.55 15.31 -34.41
CA LEU A 149 -2.47 14.83 -33.53
C LEU A 149 -2.52 15.53 -32.17
N GLU A 150 -2.71 16.85 -32.14
CA GLU A 150 -2.86 17.62 -30.90
C GLU A 150 -4.01 17.08 -30.03
N GLY A 151 -5.18 16.82 -30.62
CA GLY A 151 -6.32 16.26 -29.92
C GLY A 151 -6.07 14.84 -29.39
N GLU A 152 -5.31 14.05 -30.11
CA GLU A 152 -4.95 12.69 -29.71
C GLU A 152 -3.88 12.66 -28.62
N LEU A 153 -2.89 13.56 -28.68
CA LEU A 153 -1.89 13.74 -27.62
C LEU A 153 -2.55 14.19 -26.32
N GLN A 154 -3.53 15.09 -26.42
CA GLN A 154 -4.30 15.53 -25.26
C GLN A 154 -5.02 14.35 -24.60
N LYS A 155 -5.70 13.49 -25.38
CA LYS A 155 -6.37 12.28 -24.86
C LYS A 155 -5.37 11.31 -24.23
N SER A 156 -4.21 11.11 -24.84
CA SER A 156 -3.16 10.26 -24.28
C SER A 156 -2.63 10.81 -22.95
N SER A 157 -2.47 12.13 -22.85
CA SER A 157 -2.06 12.79 -21.60
C SER A 157 -3.09 12.58 -20.48
N GLU A 158 -4.38 12.68 -20.79
CA GLU A 158 -5.47 12.42 -19.85
C GLU A 158 -5.47 10.96 -19.37
N GLN A 159 -5.27 10.00 -20.29
CA GLN A 159 -5.17 8.58 -19.95
C GLN A 159 -3.96 8.28 -19.06
N VAL A 160 -2.80 8.89 -19.32
CA VAL A 160 -1.62 8.74 -18.44
C VAL A 160 -1.88 9.30 -17.06
N SER A 161 -2.56 10.45 -16.97
CA SER A 161 -2.95 11.04 -15.68
C SER A 161 -3.90 10.14 -14.90
N GLU A 162 -4.90 9.56 -15.55
CA GLU A 162 -5.84 8.60 -14.95
C GLU A 162 -5.11 7.34 -14.45
N LEU A 163 -4.21 6.78 -15.27
CA LEU A 163 -3.44 5.59 -14.90
C LEU A 163 -2.50 5.85 -13.72
N ARG A 164 -1.89 7.05 -13.65
CA ARG A 164 -1.09 7.47 -12.48
C ARG A 164 -1.94 7.55 -11.22
N GLY A 165 -3.12 8.16 -11.30
CA GLY A 165 -4.06 8.21 -10.18
C GLY A 165 -4.41 6.81 -9.66
N LYS A 166 -4.74 5.87 -10.55
CA LYS A 166 -5.03 4.48 -10.20
C LYS A 166 -3.83 3.78 -9.55
N LEU A 167 -2.60 4.05 -10.02
CA LEU A 167 -1.37 3.53 -9.41
C LEU A 167 -1.19 4.04 -7.98
N ASP A 168 -1.39 5.33 -7.76
CA ASP A 168 -1.27 5.93 -6.44
C ASP A 168 -2.31 5.38 -5.47
N ASP A 169 -3.55 5.19 -5.92
CA ASP A 169 -4.63 4.58 -5.14
C ASP A 169 -4.28 3.14 -4.74
N VAL A 170 -3.85 2.31 -5.70
CA VAL A 170 -3.43 0.91 -5.45
C VAL A 170 -2.22 0.86 -4.51
N ARG A 171 -1.26 1.77 -4.69
CA ARG A 171 -0.10 1.86 -3.80
C ARG A 171 -0.52 2.22 -2.38
N LYS A 172 -1.42 3.18 -2.23
CA LYS A 172 -1.97 3.60 -0.95
C LYS A 172 -2.73 2.47 -0.27
N GLU A 173 -3.62 1.78 -0.98
CA GLU A 173 -4.33 0.59 -0.47
C GLU A 173 -3.36 -0.53 -0.05
N SER A 174 -2.29 -0.76 -0.81
CA SER A 174 -1.28 -1.80 -0.52
C SER A 174 -0.41 -1.49 0.70
N LEU A 175 -0.29 -0.23 1.12
CA LEU A 175 0.59 0.24 2.18
C LEU A 175 -0.15 0.72 3.44
N THR A 176 -1.48 0.75 3.41
CA THR A 176 -2.32 1.23 4.51
C THR A 176 -3.08 0.07 5.16
N ASP A 177 -3.25 0.08 6.47
CA ASP A 177 -4.15 -0.84 7.18
C ASP A 177 -5.60 -0.38 7.03
N PRO A 178 -6.50 -1.21 6.49
CA PRO A 178 -7.87 -0.80 6.16
C PRO A 178 -8.75 -0.51 7.38
N LEU A 179 -8.39 -1.01 8.56
CA LEU A 179 -9.14 -0.77 9.79
C LEU A 179 -8.76 0.56 10.43
N THR A 180 -7.47 0.85 10.51
CA THR A 180 -6.91 1.95 11.28
C THR A 180 -6.47 3.14 10.43
N ASN A 181 -6.36 2.97 9.13
CA ASN A 181 -5.96 3.97 8.12
C ASN A 181 -4.54 4.56 8.33
N ILE A 182 -3.71 3.91 9.15
CA ILE A 182 -2.26 4.16 9.24
C ILE A 182 -1.50 3.16 8.36
N ALA A 183 -0.18 3.26 8.29
CA ALA A 183 0.63 2.30 7.54
C ALA A 183 0.38 0.86 8.02
N ASN A 184 0.43 -0.10 7.10
CA ASN A 184 0.41 -1.51 7.43
C ASN A 184 1.83 -2.05 7.66
N ARG A 185 1.97 -3.34 8.03
CA ARG A 185 3.25 -3.98 8.28
C ARG A 185 4.22 -3.86 7.10
N LYS A 186 3.74 -4.01 5.86
CA LYS A 186 4.58 -3.89 4.66
C LYS A 186 5.17 -2.49 4.51
N ALA A 187 4.38 -1.45 4.79
CA ALA A 187 4.87 -0.08 4.78
C ALA A 187 5.84 0.19 5.94
N PHE A 188 5.60 -0.43 7.11
CA PHE A 188 6.52 -0.38 8.23
C PHE A 188 7.87 -1.00 7.89
N ASP A 189 7.91 -2.19 7.29
CA ASP A 189 9.14 -2.87 6.91
C ASP A 189 9.97 -2.00 5.94
N ALA A 190 9.33 -1.41 4.93
CA ALA A 190 9.99 -0.48 4.01
C ALA A 190 10.48 0.82 4.69
N ALA A 191 9.74 1.32 5.67
CA ALA A 191 10.14 2.49 6.44
C ALA A 191 11.33 2.18 7.38
N MET A 192 11.42 0.96 7.93
CA MET A 192 12.58 0.49 8.70
C MET A 192 13.85 0.44 7.84
N GLU A 193 13.78 -0.09 6.61
CA GLU A 193 14.92 -0.08 5.68
C GLU A 193 15.36 1.35 5.37
N SER A 194 14.43 2.26 5.10
CA SER A 194 14.72 3.68 4.87
C SER A 194 15.33 4.35 6.11
N ALA A 195 14.88 3.98 7.31
CA ALA A 195 15.41 4.47 8.58
C ALA A 195 16.85 4.03 8.82
N MET A 196 17.19 2.79 8.45
CA MET A 196 18.56 2.28 8.50
C MET A 196 19.51 3.07 7.59
N LEU A 197 19.08 3.37 6.37
CA LEU A 197 19.86 4.20 5.44
C LEU A 197 20.11 5.60 5.99
N ALA A 198 19.07 6.23 6.53
CA ALA A 198 19.17 7.56 7.13
C ALA A 198 20.09 7.59 8.35
N GLN A 199 20.05 6.55 9.20
CA GLN A 199 20.96 6.41 10.31
C GLN A 199 22.42 6.27 9.84
N ALA A 200 22.66 5.53 8.76
CA ALA A 200 24.01 5.41 8.15
C ALA A 200 24.53 6.77 7.61
N GLU A 201 23.61 7.67 7.21
CA GLU A 201 23.93 9.05 6.81
C GLU A 201 24.06 10.02 8.00
N GLY A 202 23.94 9.51 9.25
CA GLY A 202 24.11 10.27 10.48
C GLY A 202 22.81 10.86 11.06
N GLU A 203 21.64 10.51 10.54
CA GLU A 203 20.37 10.91 11.15
C GLU A 203 20.09 10.07 12.40
N THR A 204 19.65 10.71 13.46
CA THR A 204 19.21 10.01 14.68
C THR A 204 17.81 9.44 14.46
N VAL A 205 17.61 8.14 14.68
CA VAL A 205 16.34 7.48 14.51
C VAL A 205 16.01 6.62 15.72
N ALA A 206 14.76 6.59 16.14
CA ALA A 206 14.27 5.73 17.21
C ALA A 206 13.05 4.90 16.74
N LEU A 207 12.91 3.71 17.31
CA LEU A 207 11.78 2.80 17.12
C LEU A 207 10.98 2.67 18.42
N MET A 208 9.66 2.72 18.30
CA MET A 208 8.73 2.34 19.35
C MET A 208 7.93 1.12 18.90
N MET A 209 7.84 0.10 19.75
CA MET A 209 6.87 -0.98 19.63
C MET A 209 5.81 -0.82 20.73
N CYS A 210 4.56 -0.82 20.32
CA CYS A 210 3.40 -0.54 21.20
C CYS A 210 2.43 -1.71 21.14
N ASP A 211 1.79 -2.01 22.27
CA ASP A 211 0.77 -3.06 22.36
C ASP A 211 -0.34 -2.62 23.31
N ILE A 212 -1.59 -2.97 22.98
CA ILE A 212 -2.77 -2.61 23.77
C ILE A 212 -2.89 -3.56 24.96
N ASP A 213 -2.84 -3.00 26.15
CA ASP A 213 -2.91 -3.78 27.39
C ASP A 213 -4.25 -4.51 27.52
N HIS A 214 -4.17 -5.83 27.72
CA HIS A 214 -5.34 -6.70 27.94
C HIS A 214 -6.37 -6.71 26.81
N PHE A 215 -5.95 -6.44 25.55
CA PHE A 215 -6.85 -6.31 24.40
C PHE A 215 -7.69 -7.57 24.16
N LYS A 216 -7.11 -8.77 24.29
CA LYS A 216 -7.85 -10.02 24.19
C LYS A 216 -8.99 -10.07 25.20
N LYS A 217 -8.72 -9.77 26.49
CA LYS A 217 -9.75 -9.76 27.54
C LYS A 217 -10.84 -8.72 27.26
N PHE A 218 -10.46 -7.58 26.69
CA PHE A 218 -11.40 -6.55 26.26
C PHE A 218 -12.33 -7.08 25.14
N ASN A 219 -11.77 -7.72 24.12
CA ASN A 219 -12.55 -8.34 23.04
C ASN A 219 -13.49 -9.44 23.56
N ASP A 220 -13.03 -10.29 24.47
CA ASP A 220 -13.83 -11.34 25.08
C ASP A 220 -15.02 -10.77 25.86
N SER A 221 -14.87 -9.58 26.47
CA SER A 221 -15.92 -8.91 27.26
C SER A 221 -16.90 -8.07 26.42
N TRP A 222 -16.41 -7.40 25.34
CA TRP A 222 -17.16 -6.36 24.62
C TRP A 222 -17.35 -6.67 23.13
N GLY A 223 -16.78 -7.74 22.63
CA GLY A 223 -16.84 -8.19 21.24
C GLY A 223 -15.85 -7.46 20.32
N HIS A 224 -15.51 -8.13 19.21
CA HIS A 224 -14.51 -7.65 18.24
C HIS A 224 -14.85 -6.29 17.62
N GLN A 225 -16.13 -6.00 17.36
CA GLN A 225 -16.54 -4.68 16.82
C GLN A 225 -16.15 -3.51 17.75
N THR A 226 -16.18 -3.76 19.07
CA THR A 226 -15.75 -2.76 20.06
C THR A 226 -14.22 -2.69 20.11
N GLY A 227 -13.54 -3.83 19.98
CA GLY A 227 -12.08 -3.87 19.81
C GLY A 227 -11.58 -3.11 18.59
N ASP A 228 -12.29 -3.20 17.48
CA ASP A 228 -11.98 -2.41 16.27
C ASP A 228 -12.04 -0.89 16.53
N GLN A 229 -12.94 -0.42 17.39
CA GLN A 229 -13.00 0.98 17.78
C GLN A 229 -11.78 1.37 18.65
N VAL A 230 -11.32 0.45 19.51
CA VAL A 230 -10.09 0.65 20.29
C VAL A 230 -8.87 0.77 19.36
N LEU A 231 -8.74 -0.13 18.38
CA LEU A 231 -7.65 -0.09 17.41
C LEU A 231 -7.63 1.24 16.64
N ARG A 232 -8.79 1.71 16.17
CA ARG A 232 -8.90 3.03 15.51
C ARG A 232 -8.54 4.19 16.43
N LEU A 233 -8.93 4.11 17.69
CA LEU A 233 -8.62 5.13 18.71
C LEU A 233 -7.11 5.21 18.95
N VAL A 234 -6.45 4.07 19.14
CA VAL A 234 -4.98 4.01 19.34
C VAL A 234 -4.26 4.56 18.11
N ALA A 235 -4.65 4.13 16.90
CA ALA A 235 -4.09 4.63 15.65
C ALA A 235 -4.25 6.16 15.50
N SER A 236 -5.41 6.71 15.87
CA SER A 236 -5.62 8.18 15.88
C SER A 236 -4.70 8.86 16.88
N CYS A 237 -4.57 8.32 18.10
CA CYS A 237 -3.67 8.89 19.11
C CYS A 237 -2.20 8.86 18.64
N LEU A 238 -1.78 7.80 17.94
CA LEU A 238 -0.45 7.75 17.33
C LEU A 238 -0.30 8.88 16.29
N SER A 239 -1.20 8.93 15.32
CA SER A 239 -1.14 9.91 14.22
C SER A 239 -1.19 11.37 14.71
N ASP A 240 -1.99 11.67 15.73
CA ASP A 240 -2.16 13.02 16.28
C ASP A 240 -0.89 13.54 17.00
N ASN A 241 -0.02 12.62 17.47
CA ASN A 241 1.19 12.96 18.23
C ASN A 241 2.48 12.84 17.40
N LEU A 242 2.39 12.48 16.11
CA LEU A 242 3.53 12.30 15.23
C LEU A 242 3.68 13.45 14.22
N LYS A 243 4.89 13.67 13.74
CA LYS A 243 5.20 14.67 12.71
C LYS A 243 5.22 14.02 11.32
N GLY A 244 5.09 14.81 10.26
CA GLY A 244 4.92 14.33 8.90
C GLY A 244 6.05 13.45 8.32
N ARG A 245 7.22 13.38 8.98
CA ARG A 245 8.34 12.49 8.62
C ARG A 245 8.40 11.19 9.43
N ASP A 246 7.58 11.10 10.48
CA ASP A 246 7.47 9.92 11.32
C ASP A 246 6.49 8.92 10.70
N THR A 247 6.66 7.65 10.99
CA THR A 247 5.79 6.59 10.46
C THR A 247 5.12 5.85 11.59
N ALA A 248 3.78 5.89 11.64
CA ALA A 248 2.99 5.01 12.48
C ALA A 248 2.41 3.88 11.64
N ALA A 249 2.51 2.66 12.12
CA ALA A 249 2.01 1.47 11.43
C ALA A 249 1.33 0.49 12.39
N ARG A 250 0.35 -0.23 11.87
CA ARG A 250 -0.18 -1.41 12.53
C ARG A 250 0.70 -2.60 12.16
N TYR A 251 1.48 -3.08 13.14
CA TYR A 251 2.46 -4.15 12.95
C TYR A 251 1.85 -5.55 13.08
N GLY A 252 0.88 -5.70 13.97
CA GLY A 252 0.18 -6.95 14.23
C GLY A 252 -1.31 -6.75 14.54
N GLY A 253 -1.95 -7.73 15.15
CA GLY A 253 -3.37 -7.64 15.52
C GLY A 253 -3.69 -6.47 16.44
N GLU A 254 -2.96 -6.36 17.55
CA GLU A 254 -3.07 -5.32 18.58
C GLU A 254 -1.77 -4.55 18.80
N GLU A 255 -0.79 -4.79 17.90
CA GLU A 255 0.56 -4.22 17.96
C GLU A 255 0.75 -3.11 16.94
N PHE A 256 1.43 -2.05 17.37
CA PHE A 256 1.78 -0.90 16.54
C PHE A 256 3.28 -0.64 16.59
N GLY A 257 3.84 -0.24 15.45
CA GLY A 257 5.22 0.23 15.33
C GLY A 257 5.27 1.70 14.96
N VAL A 258 6.18 2.45 15.57
CA VAL A 258 6.39 3.87 15.25
C VAL A 258 7.87 4.13 15.03
N ILE A 259 8.20 4.72 13.88
CA ILE A 259 9.57 5.13 13.54
C ILE A 259 9.65 6.64 13.63
N LEU A 260 10.52 7.14 14.50
CA LEU A 260 10.75 8.57 14.74
C LEU A 260 12.05 9.02 14.09
N ARG A 261 11.95 9.89 13.09
CA ARG A 261 13.08 10.44 12.35
C ARG A 261 13.63 11.70 13.03
N GLY A 262 14.99 11.83 13.09
CA GLY A 262 15.67 12.96 13.74
C GLY A 262 15.39 13.03 15.24
N THR A 263 15.17 11.90 15.91
CA THR A 263 14.75 11.83 17.32
C THR A 263 15.64 10.86 18.08
N ASP A 264 16.24 11.33 19.17
CA ASP A 264 17.04 10.51 20.08
C ASP A 264 16.18 9.70 21.05
N LEU A 265 16.79 8.76 21.76
CA LEU A 265 16.11 7.87 22.70
C LEU A 265 15.34 8.62 23.78
N ALA A 266 15.89 9.69 24.35
CA ALA A 266 15.25 10.43 25.42
C ALA A 266 14.00 11.16 24.93
N ASN A 267 14.10 11.81 23.77
CA ASN A 267 12.95 12.47 23.12
C ASN A 267 11.91 11.46 22.65
N ALA A 268 12.35 10.30 22.15
CA ALA A 268 11.44 9.21 21.75
C ALA A 268 10.64 8.68 22.95
N ILE A 269 11.27 8.49 24.11
CA ILE A 269 10.58 8.10 25.35
C ILE A 269 9.55 9.15 25.76
N ASN A 270 9.87 10.46 25.63
CA ASN A 270 8.92 11.53 25.93
C ASN A 270 7.70 11.50 24.97
N VAL A 271 7.91 11.32 23.67
CA VAL A 271 6.82 11.18 22.70
C VAL A 271 5.98 9.93 22.99
N ALA A 272 6.63 8.82 23.31
CA ALA A 272 5.96 7.58 23.70
C ALA A 272 5.06 7.77 24.93
N ASP A 273 5.53 8.49 25.97
CA ASP A 273 4.73 8.75 27.17
C ASP A 273 3.55 9.71 26.89
N GLN A 274 3.72 10.71 26.02
CA GLN A 274 2.63 11.55 25.55
C GLN A 274 1.55 10.71 24.84
N ILE A 275 1.94 9.80 23.95
CA ILE A 275 1.00 8.90 23.26
C ILE A 275 0.29 8.00 24.27
N ARG A 276 1.02 7.38 25.21
CA ARG A 276 0.46 6.55 26.27
C ARG A 276 -0.60 7.31 27.09
N LEU A 277 -0.29 8.53 27.50
CA LEU A 277 -1.23 9.40 28.25
C LEU A 277 -2.42 9.82 27.39
N ALA A 278 -2.21 10.11 26.10
CA ALA A 278 -3.29 10.44 25.19
C ALA A 278 -4.27 9.28 25.04
N VAL A 279 -3.78 8.04 24.93
CA VAL A 279 -4.62 6.83 24.87
C VAL A 279 -5.36 6.63 26.19
N GLN A 280 -4.66 6.68 27.32
CA GLN A 280 -5.25 6.52 28.66
C GLN A 280 -6.32 7.57 28.95
N GLY A 281 -6.17 8.80 28.45
CA GLY A 281 -7.12 9.90 28.65
C GLY A 281 -8.42 9.78 27.83
N ARG A 282 -8.47 8.88 26.83
CA ARG A 282 -9.67 8.70 25.99
C ARG A 282 -10.71 7.84 26.69
N LYS A 283 -11.93 8.36 26.80
CA LYS A 283 -13.09 7.60 27.29
C LYS A 283 -13.71 6.81 26.15
N LEU A 284 -13.76 5.50 26.32
CA LEU A 284 -14.50 4.63 25.41
C LEU A 284 -15.96 4.58 25.83
N VAL A 285 -16.83 4.95 24.89
CA VAL A 285 -18.29 4.93 25.10
C VAL A 285 -18.91 4.02 24.05
N LYS A 286 -19.74 3.08 24.47
CA LYS A 286 -20.47 2.20 23.55
C LYS A 286 -21.53 3.00 22.83
N LYS A 287 -21.38 3.16 21.50
CA LYS A 287 -22.27 4.00 20.68
C LYS A 287 -23.75 3.60 20.76
N SER A 288 -24.04 2.32 21.00
CA SER A 288 -25.41 1.78 21.04
C SER A 288 -26.14 2.03 22.36
N THR A 289 -25.42 2.13 23.49
CA THR A 289 -26.00 2.21 24.84
C THR A 289 -25.56 3.45 25.62
N GLY A 290 -24.50 4.13 25.19
CA GLY A 290 -23.91 5.26 25.94
C GLY A 290 -23.06 4.84 27.15
N ASP A 291 -22.88 3.53 27.38
CA ASP A 291 -22.12 3.01 28.52
C ASP A 291 -20.64 3.31 28.38
N VAL A 292 -20.00 3.70 29.48
CA VAL A 292 -18.54 3.85 29.56
C VAL A 292 -17.92 2.47 29.68
N LEU A 293 -17.12 2.05 28.69
CA LEU A 293 -16.50 0.72 28.60
C LEU A 293 -15.22 0.57 29.43
N GLY A 294 -14.77 1.65 30.07
CA GLY A 294 -13.53 1.69 30.85
C GLY A 294 -12.41 2.47 30.18
N THR A 295 -11.21 2.33 30.72
CA THR A 295 -9.99 2.98 30.20
C THR A 295 -9.13 1.93 29.51
N ILE A 296 -8.66 2.25 28.30
CA ILE A 296 -7.65 1.48 27.59
C ILE A 296 -6.28 2.08 27.87
N THR A 297 -5.31 1.20 28.05
CA THR A 297 -3.90 1.58 28.20
C THR A 297 -3.05 0.84 27.18
N ILE A 298 -1.86 1.36 26.93
CA ILE A 298 -0.86 0.75 26.06
C ILE A 298 0.48 0.67 26.80
N SER A 299 1.22 -0.39 26.51
CA SER A 299 2.62 -0.53 26.91
C SER A 299 3.50 -0.23 25.70
N ILE A 300 4.63 0.44 25.91
CA ILE A 300 5.52 0.87 24.83
C ILE A 300 6.96 0.52 25.19
N GLY A 301 7.66 -0.12 24.23
CA GLY A 301 9.10 -0.32 24.26
C GLY A 301 9.80 0.58 23.25
N VAL A 302 10.91 1.21 23.63
CA VAL A 302 11.63 2.17 22.80
C VAL A 302 13.10 1.75 22.66
N SER A 303 13.58 1.71 21.42
CA SER A 303 15.00 1.50 21.09
C SER A 303 15.49 2.58 20.12
N GLN A 304 16.80 2.83 20.12
CA GLN A 304 17.44 3.73 19.19
C GLN A 304 18.26 2.95 18.15
N PHE A 305 18.25 3.42 16.92
CA PHE A 305 19.14 2.89 15.89
C PHE A 305 20.59 3.30 16.21
N THR A 306 21.50 2.33 16.17
CA THR A 306 22.93 2.55 16.37
C THR A 306 23.72 2.07 15.15
N PRO A 307 24.90 2.65 14.88
CA PRO A 307 25.75 2.22 13.76
C PRO A 307 26.04 0.72 13.81
N GLY A 308 25.82 0.02 12.70
CA GLY A 308 26.03 -1.42 12.58
C GLY A 308 24.86 -2.30 13.01
N ASP A 309 23.72 -1.71 13.41
CA ASP A 309 22.50 -2.46 13.66
C ASP A 309 21.96 -3.14 12.39
N THR A 310 21.19 -4.21 12.58
CA THR A 310 20.25 -4.72 11.59
C THR A 310 18.81 -4.35 12.01
N VAL A 311 17.88 -4.35 11.05
CA VAL A 311 16.46 -4.10 11.33
C VAL A 311 15.95 -5.00 12.46
N GLU A 312 16.30 -6.29 12.41
CA GLU A 312 15.89 -7.28 13.40
C GLU A 312 16.49 -6.99 14.80
N ALA A 313 17.70 -6.44 14.85
CA ALA A 313 18.33 -6.10 16.12
C ALA A 313 17.61 -4.95 16.82
N VAL A 314 17.24 -3.91 16.06
CA VAL A 314 16.50 -2.76 16.59
C VAL A 314 15.11 -3.19 17.06
N ILE A 315 14.36 -3.95 16.25
CA ILE A 315 13.04 -4.48 16.63
C ILE A 315 13.14 -5.34 17.89
N ARG A 316 14.11 -6.23 17.96
CA ARG A 316 14.30 -7.11 19.13
C ARG A 316 14.57 -6.32 20.42
N ARG A 317 15.33 -5.21 20.37
CA ARG A 317 15.54 -4.34 21.55
C ARG A 317 14.25 -3.62 21.95
N ALA A 318 13.49 -3.08 20.99
CA ALA A 318 12.21 -2.46 21.28
C ALA A 318 11.20 -3.46 21.87
N ASP A 319 11.12 -4.67 21.31
CA ASP A 319 10.24 -5.76 21.81
C ASP A 319 10.65 -6.20 23.23
N ALA A 320 11.94 -6.31 23.52
CA ALA A 320 12.41 -6.61 24.88
C ALA A 320 11.96 -5.54 25.88
N CYS A 321 12.03 -4.25 25.50
CA CYS A 321 11.52 -3.15 26.31
C CYS A 321 10.01 -3.20 26.47
N LEU A 322 9.26 -3.50 25.42
CA LEU A 322 7.82 -3.67 25.46
C LEU A 322 7.41 -4.82 26.39
N TYR A 323 8.09 -5.95 26.28
CA TYR A 323 7.90 -7.08 27.17
C TYR A 323 8.18 -6.68 28.63
N GLY A 324 9.28 -5.96 28.87
CA GLY A 324 9.60 -5.39 30.17
C GLY A 324 8.49 -4.49 30.72
N ALA A 325 7.92 -3.62 29.89
CA ALA A 325 6.80 -2.77 30.27
C ALA A 325 5.58 -3.59 30.69
N LYS A 326 5.25 -4.65 29.92
CA LYS A 326 4.14 -5.57 30.28
C LYS A 326 4.37 -6.31 31.58
N GLN A 327 5.61 -6.73 31.89
CA GLN A 327 5.97 -7.42 33.13
C GLN A 327 5.98 -6.50 34.36
N ASN A 328 6.32 -5.24 34.20
CA ASN A 328 6.40 -4.27 35.29
C ASN A 328 5.08 -3.56 35.62
N GLY A 329 3.93 -4.09 35.17
CA GLY A 329 2.60 -3.57 35.54
C GLY A 329 1.83 -2.91 34.42
N ARG A 330 2.35 -2.93 33.18
CA ARG A 330 1.72 -2.33 31.99
C ARG A 330 1.55 -0.81 32.07
N ASN A 331 0.85 -0.21 31.12
CA ASN A 331 0.58 1.23 31.07
C ASN A 331 1.83 2.08 31.31
N MET A 332 2.94 1.74 30.66
CA MET A 332 4.22 2.43 30.81
C MET A 332 5.08 2.37 29.56
N VAL A 333 6.09 3.21 29.55
CA VAL A 333 7.13 3.26 28.53
C VAL A 333 8.43 2.76 29.14
N LEU A 334 9.13 1.85 28.47
CA LEU A 334 10.50 1.48 28.78
C LEU A 334 11.42 1.72 27.58
N GLY A 335 12.53 2.39 27.81
CA GLY A 335 13.62 2.49 26.85
C GLY A 335 14.70 1.45 27.13
N GLU A 336 15.54 1.16 26.15
CA GLU A 336 16.63 0.18 26.27
C GLU A 336 17.69 0.54 27.35
N ASN A 337 17.75 1.81 27.78
CA ASN A 337 18.61 2.29 28.85
C ASN A 337 17.96 2.27 30.25
N ASP A 338 16.72 1.77 30.37
CA ASP A 338 16.01 1.74 31.65
C ASP A 338 16.63 0.68 32.60
N ALA A 339 16.85 1.07 33.86
CA ALA A 339 17.45 0.16 34.84
C ALA A 339 16.61 -1.10 35.14
N ARG A 340 15.31 -1.06 34.84
CA ARG A 340 14.40 -2.22 34.95
C ARG A 340 14.71 -3.31 33.93
N MET A 341 15.32 -2.95 32.78
CA MET A 341 15.70 -3.92 31.75
C MET A 341 16.83 -4.85 32.25
N ALA A 342 17.82 -4.34 32.98
CA ALA A 342 18.93 -5.13 33.52
C ALA A 342 18.46 -6.23 34.52
N LYS A 343 17.34 -6.01 35.21
CA LYS A 343 16.77 -7.00 36.13
C LYS A 343 16.05 -8.15 35.40
N LEU A 344 15.50 -7.90 34.22
CA LEU A 344 14.83 -8.92 33.41
C LEU A 344 15.85 -9.89 32.79
N GLU A 345 17.01 -9.41 32.35
CA GLU A 345 18.07 -10.26 31.81
C GLU A 345 18.66 -11.18 32.89
N SER A 346 18.81 -10.69 34.11
CA SER A 346 19.31 -11.48 35.25
C SER A 346 18.32 -12.53 35.78
N SER A 347 17.05 -12.41 35.48
CA SER A 347 16.00 -13.40 35.91
C SER A 347 15.70 -14.45 34.83
N ALA A 348 16.23 -14.28 33.61
CA ALA A 348 16.05 -15.21 32.48
C ALA A 348 17.29 -16.09 32.22
N ALA A 349 18.40 -15.83 32.93
CA ALA A 349 19.62 -16.65 32.96
C ALA A 349 19.61 -17.57 34.17
#